data_55917d60f9054c4660f5334348ff02a0
#
_entry.id   55917d60f9054c4660f5334348ff02a0
#
_cell.length_a   1.000
_cell.length_b   1.000
_cell.length_c   1.000
_cell.angle_alpha   90.00
_cell.angle_beta   90.00
_cell.angle_gamma   90.00
#
_symmetry.space_group_name_H-M   'P 1'
#
loop_
_entity.id
_entity.type
_entity.pdbx_description
1 polymer ?
#
loop_
_entity_poly.entity_id
_entity_poly.type
_entity_poly.pdbx_seq_one_letter_code
_entity_poly.pdbx_strand_id
1 'polypeptide(L)'
;YVNDESDREGMRIVIDVKRDANASVVLNKLFKMTALQTSFGVNNIALVHGRPQMLNLKDLIKYFVEHRHDVVIRRTQYDLRKAQERAHILEGLIIASDNIDEVIRIIRAAKTPNDAIANLMERFSLSEIQSRAIVEMRLRQLTGLMQDQLHAEYEEVMKQIAYYEEILSNDEPVSYTHLRAHETKAN
;
A
#
# COMPACT_ATOMS: atom_id res chain seq x y z
N TYR A 1 -6.13 -45.27 36.50
CA TYR A 1 -6.53 -45.67 35.15
C TYR A 1 -6.08 -44.60 34.19
N VAL A 2 -5.61 -44.97 33.02
CA VAL A 2 -5.17 -44.03 31.95
C VAL A 2 -5.92 -44.38 30.67
N ASN A 3 -6.59 -43.41 30.10
CA ASN A 3 -7.34 -43.57 28.88
C ASN A 3 -6.94 -42.50 27.83
N ASP A 4 -6.82 -42.91 26.59
CA ASP A 4 -6.60 -42.02 25.47
C ASP A 4 -7.95 -41.71 24.80
N GLU A 5 -8.38 -40.47 24.92
CA GLU A 5 -9.62 -39.94 24.33
C GLU A 5 -9.31 -38.96 23.21
N SER A 6 -8.16 -39.08 22.58
CA SER A 6 -7.75 -38.25 21.45
C SER A 6 -8.72 -38.41 20.27
N ASP A 7 -9.15 -37.30 19.68
CA ASP A 7 -10.06 -37.25 18.54
C ASP A 7 -9.58 -36.22 17.50
N ARG A 8 -10.45 -35.82 16.57
CA ARG A 8 -10.15 -34.83 15.53
C ARG A 8 -9.96 -33.41 16.08
N GLU A 9 -10.46 -33.13 17.30
CA GLU A 9 -10.31 -31.81 17.95
C GLU A 9 -9.00 -31.67 18.68
N GLY A 10 -8.30 -32.79 18.97
CA GLY A 10 -6.96 -32.75 19.57
C GLY A 10 -6.61 -33.97 20.40
N MET A 11 -5.40 -33.92 20.96
CA MET A 11 -4.87 -34.97 21.83
C MET A 11 -5.42 -34.80 23.24
N ARG A 12 -6.07 -35.83 23.79
CA ARG A 12 -6.62 -35.84 25.15
C ARG A 12 -6.28 -37.15 25.88
N ILE A 13 -5.45 -37.05 26.89
CA ILE A 13 -5.14 -38.17 27.80
C ILE A 13 -5.83 -37.93 29.13
N VAL A 14 -6.70 -38.87 29.55
CA VAL A 14 -7.43 -38.80 30.80
C VAL A 14 -6.77 -39.75 31.81
N ILE A 15 -6.47 -39.25 33.01
CA ILE A 15 -5.85 -40.02 34.10
C ILE A 15 -6.77 -39.98 35.33
N ASP A 16 -7.41 -41.12 35.62
CA ASP A 16 -8.23 -41.28 36.81
C ASP A 16 -7.39 -41.68 38.02
N VAL A 17 -7.45 -40.88 39.06
CA VAL A 17 -6.67 -41.07 40.29
C VAL A 17 -7.56 -41.71 41.35
N LYS A 18 -7.02 -42.69 42.11
CA LYS A 18 -7.74 -43.31 43.23
C LYS A 18 -8.19 -42.26 44.24
N ARG A 19 -9.31 -42.51 44.95
CA ARG A 19 -9.91 -41.57 45.92
C ARG A 19 -8.96 -41.11 47.00
N ASP A 20 -8.01 -41.96 47.43
CA ASP A 20 -7.08 -41.72 48.52
C ASP A 20 -5.78 -41.05 48.02
N ALA A 21 -5.61 -40.79 46.72
CA ALA A 21 -4.42 -40.20 46.13
C ALA A 21 -4.63 -38.72 45.80
N ASN A 22 -3.64 -37.92 46.02
CA ASN A 22 -3.67 -36.51 45.72
C ASN A 22 -3.30 -36.27 44.23
N ALA A 23 -4.25 -35.76 43.44
CA ALA A 23 -4.11 -35.53 42.03
C ALA A 23 -2.94 -34.53 41.70
N SER A 24 -2.71 -33.52 42.54
CA SER A 24 -1.64 -32.56 42.35
C SER A 24 -0.26 -33.20 42.48
N VAL A 25 -0.11 -34.18 43.39
CA VAL A 25 1.15 -34.93 43.56
C VAL A 25 1.42 -35.80 42.35
N VAL A 26 0.39 -36.43 41.79
CA VAL A 26 0.51 -37.25 40.59
C VAL A 26 0.89 -36.38 39.39
N LEU A 27 0.24 -35.23 39.22
CA LEU A 27 0.54 -34.26 38.15
C LEU A 27 1.99 -33.74 38.21
N ASN A 28 2.45 -33.36 39.42
CA ASN A 28 3.82 -32.92 39.62
C ASN A 28 4.85 -34.03 39.34
N LYS A 29 4.52 -35.27 39.65
CA LYS A 29 5.37 -36.40 39.27
C LYS A 29 5.42 -36.60 37.77
N LEU A 30 4.28 -36.48 37.07
CA LEU A 30 4.22 -36.59 35.62
C LEU A 30 5.07 -35.49 34.95
N PHE A 31 4.99 -34.23 35.39
CA PHE A 31 5.83 -33.16 34.90
C PHE A 31 7.34 -33.40 35.13
N LYS A 32 7.69 -33.99 36.25
CA LYS A 32 9.10 -34.25 36.62
C LYS A 32 9.68 -35.51 35.96
N MET A 33 8.88 -36.52 35.73
CA MET A 33 9.33 -37.86 35.30
C MET A 33 9.05 -38.16 33.83
N THR A 34 8.29 -37.30 33.14
CA THR A 34 7.91 -37.51 31.74
C THR A 34 8.20 -36.23 30.94
N ALA A 35 8.07 -36.30 29.61
CA ALA A 35 8.20 -35.17 28.71
C ALA A 35 6.96 -34.25 28.62
N LEU A 36 5.97 -34.41 29.56
CA LEU A 36 4.78 -33.56 29.61
C LEU A 36 5.11 -32.06 29.82
N GLN A 37 6.22 -31.75 30.45
CA GLN A 37 6.76 -30.41 30.55
C GLN A 37 8.21 -30.43 30.07
N THR A 38 8.43 -29.77 28.95
CA THR A 38 9.76 -29.62 28.36
C THR A 38 10.02 -28.18 28.00
N SER A 39 11.27 -27.78 27.98
CA SER A 39 11.68 -26.47 27.51
C SER A 39 12.07 -26.54 26.03
N PHE A 40 11.58 -25.59 25.26
CA PHE A 40 11.93 -25.43 23.85
C PHE A 40 12.75 -24.17 23.66
N GLY A 41 13.98 -24.31 23.21
CA GLY A 41 14.85 -23.17 22.88
C GLY A 41 14.43 -22.59 21.52
N VAL A 42 13.87 -21.39 21.55
CA VAL A 42 13.44 -20.71 20.29
C VAL A 42 14.64 -20.00 19.67
N ASN A 43 14.99 -20.41 18.44
CA ASN A 43 16.01 -19.75 17.62
C ASN A 43 15.31 -19.02 16.47
N ASN A 44 14.91 -17.78 16.69
CA ASN A 44 14.31 -16.94 15.66
C ASN A 44 15.41 -16.27 14.82
N ILE A 45 15.59 -16.70 13.59
CA ILE A 45 16.50 -16.05 12.65
C ILE A 45 15.65 -15.36 11.59
N ALA A 46 15.86 -14.05 11.40
CA ALA A 46 15.23 -13.26 10.37
C ALA A 46 16.25 -12.40 9.61
N LEU A 47 15.88 -11.96 8.42
CA LEU A 47 16.68 -11.04 7.62
C LEU A 47 16.40 -9.60 8.08
N VAL A 48 17.39 -8.95 8.67
CA VAL A 48 17.36 -7.53 9.05
C VAL A 48 18.30 -6.77 8.13
N HIS A 49 17.78 -5.84 7.35
CA HIS A 49 18.53 -5.10 6.32
C HIS A 49 19.35 -6.02 5.39
N GLY A 50 18.76 -7.15 5.00
CA GLY A 50 19.39 -8.13 4.11
C GLY A 50 20.41 -9.06 4.78
N ARG A 51 20.61 -9.00 6.11
CA ARG A 51 21.52 -9.84 6.86
C ARG A 51 20.77 -10.73 7.83
N PRO A 52 21.10 -12.04 7.93
CA PRO A 52 20.51 -12.93 8.91
C PRO A 52 20.96 -12.55 10.32
N GLN A 53 20.01 -12.38 11.24
CA GLN A 53 20.25 -12.09 12.64
C GLN A 53 19.34 -12.95 13.52
N MET A 54 19.86 -13.37 14.68
CA MET A 54 19.05 -14.01 15.71
C MET A 54 18.33 -12.93 16.50
N LEU A 55 17.00 -13.02 16.53
CA LEU A 55 16.14 -12.00 17.14
C LEU A 55 15.38 -12.59 18.33
N ASN A 56 15.27 -11.81 19.41
CA ASN A 56 14.27 -12.05 20.42
C ASN A 56 12.90 -11.53 19.95
N LEU A 57 11.83 -11.85 20.69
CA LEU A 57 10.47 -11.47 20.32
C LEU A 57 10.29 -9.95 20.18
N LYS A 58 10.90 -9.17 21.07
CA LYS A 58 10.83 -7.70 21.05
C LYS A 58 11.46 -7.14 19.77
N ASP A 59 12.65 -7.61 19.42
CA ASP A 59 13.36 -7.14 18.24
C ASP A 59 12.65 -7.57 16.95
N LEU A 60 12.05 -8.76 16.94
CA LEU A 60 11.26 -9.24 15.80
C LEU A 60 10.06 -8.33 15.54
N ILE A 61 9.34 -7.94 16.60
CA ILE A 61 8.21 -7.01 16.49
C ILE A 61 8.71 -5.62 16.03
N LYS A 62 9.81 -5.13 16.63
CA LYS A 62 10.40 -3.84 16.28
C LYS A 62 10.76 -3.77 14.79
N TYR A 63 11.53 -4.71 14.29
CA TYR A 63 11.93 -4.72 12.88
C TYR A 63 10.77 -4.97 11.92
N PHE A 64 9.75 -5.71 12.34
CA PHE A 64 8.52 -5.84 11.57
C PHE A 64 7.80 -4.49 11.41
N VAL A 65 7.65 -3.72 12.50
CA VAL A 65 7.02 -2.39 12.47
C VAL A 65 7.84 -1.41 11.61
N GLU A 66 9.18 -1.39 11.79
CA GLU A 66 10.08 -0.58 10.96
C GLU A 66 9.93 -0.91 9.46
N HIS A 67 9.94 -2.20 9.12
CA HIS A 67 9.76 -2.63 7.74
C HIS A 67 8.40 -2.21 7.18
N ARG A 68 7.32 -2.34 7.96
CA ARG A 68 5.98 -1.88 7.55
C ARG A 68 5.95 -0.37 7.30
N HIS A 69 6.57 0.41 8.15
CA HIS A 69 6.71 1.85 7.98
C HIS A 69 7.44 2.20 6.67
N ASP A 70 8.58 1.60 6.40
CA ASP A 70 9.34 1.79 5.17
C ASP A 70 8.53 1.42 3.91
N VAL A 71 7.74 0.35 3.98
CA VAL A 71 6.87 -0.07 2.86
C VAL A 71 5.79 0.97 2.61
N VAL A 72 5.15 1.50 3.66
CA VAL A 72 4.12 2.54 3.52
C VAL A 72 4.71 3.80 2.90
N ILE A 73 5.85 4.29 3.40
CA ILE A 73 6.53 5.47 2.83
C ILE A 73 6.84 5.27 1.34
N ARG A 74 7.47 4.16 0.97
CA ARG A 74 7.81 3.89 -0.44
C ARG A 74 6.59 3.78 -1.34
N ARG A 75 5.51 3.18 -0.84
CA ARG A 75 4.23 3.10 -1.56
C ARG A 75 3.64 4.50 -1.74
N THR A 76 3.55 5.30 -0.67
CA THR A 76 3.00 6.66 -0.74
C THR A 76 3.83 7.55 -1.68
N GLN A 77 5.16 7.44 -1.68
CA GLN A 77 6.01 8.16 -2.63
C GLN A 77 5.74 7.76 -4.09
N TYR A 78 5.49 6.47 -4.33
CA TYR A 78 5.13 5.99 -5.67
C TYR A 78 3.76 6.53 -6.11
N ASP A 79 2.76 6.46 -5.23
CA ASP A 79 1.40 6.92 -5.50
C ASP A 79 1.37 8.45 -5.70
N LEU A 80 2.14 9.21 -4.89
CA LEU A 80 2.33 10.66 -5.07
C LEU A 80 2.89 10.99 -6.46
N ARG A 81 3.97 10.33 -6.86
CA ARG A 81 4.57 10.55 -8.18
C ARG A 81 3.57 10.25 -9.30
N LYS A 82 2.79 9.18 -9.18
CA LYS A 82 1.76 8.82 -10.17
C LYS A 82 0.63 9.84 -10.23
N ALA A 83 0.19 10.34 -9.09
CA ALA A 83 -0.80 11.40 -9.03
C ALA A 83 -0.29 12.71 -9.64
N GLN A 84 0.97 13.10 -9.38
CA GLN A 84 1.60 14.27 -9.98
C GLN A 84 1.76 14.13 -11.51
N GLU A 85 2.17 12.97 -12.01
CA GLU A 85 2.21 12.68 -13.45
C GLU A 85 0.82 12.83 -14.09
N ARG A 86 -0.24 12.35 -13.42
CA ARG A 86 -1.63 12.48 -13.89
C ARG A 86 -2.12 13.92 -13.85
N ALA A 87 -1.88 14.64 -12.76
CA ALA A 87 -2.23 16.06 -12.63
C ALA A 87 -1.58 16.91 -13.74
N HIS A 88 -0.31 16.65 -14.03
CA HIS A 88 0.41 17.34 -15.09
C HIS A 88 -0.23 17.16 -16.46
N ILE A 89 -0.68 15.94 -16.79
CA ILE A 89 -1.38 15.68 -18.05
C ILE A 89 -2.75 16.38 -18.06
N LEU A 90 -3.52 16.30 -16.97
CA LEU A 90 -4.84 16.91 -16.86
C LEU A 90 -4.76 18.44 -16.98
N GLU A 91 -3.76 19.08 -16.39
CA GLU A 91 -3.51 20.51 -16.54
C GLU A 91 -3.34 20.91 -18.01
N GLY A 92 -2.54 20.16 -18.77
CA GLY A 92 -2.38 20.39 -20.20
C GLY A 92 -3.69 20.20 -20.99
N LEU A 93 -4.49 19.18 -20.64
CA LEU A 93 -5.78 18.93 -21.28
C LEU A 93 -6.82 20.02 -20.97
N ILE A 94 -6.81 20.58 -19.75
CA ILE A 94 -7.66 21.71 -19.36
C ILE A 94 -7.29 22.95 -20.17
N ILE A 95 -6.00 23.30 -20.24
CA ILE A 95 -5.52 24.43 -21.07
C ILE A 95 -5.96 24.27 -22.53
N ALA A 96 -5.84 23.06 -23.07
CA ALA A 96 -6.28 22.76 -24.44
C ALA A 96 -7.79 22.86 -24.61
N SER A 97 -8.57 22.43 -23.62
CA SER A 97 -10.03 22.48 -23.62
C SER A 97 -10.54 23.91 -23.61
N ASP A 98 -9.93 24.77 -22.80
CA ASP A 98 -10.29 26.19 -22.68
C ASP A 98 -9.92 26.99 -23.94
N ASN A 99 -8.95 26.50 -24.74
CA ASN A 99 -8.48 27.15 -25.96
C ASN A 99 -8.69 26.27 -27.21
N ILE A 100 -9.77 25.52 -27.25
CA ILE A 100 -9.98 24.43 -28.21
C ILE A 100 -9.91 24.88 -29.68
N ASP A 101 -10.47 26.04 -30.03
CA ASP A 101 -10.48 26.54 -31.40
C ASP A 101 -9.05 26.84 -31.89
N GLU A 102 -8.21 27.37 -31.01
CA GLU A 102 -6.80 27.65 -31.33
C GLU A 102 -6.01 26.36 -31.45
N VAL A 103 -6.23 25.40 -30.55
CA VAL A 103 -5.60 24.07 -30.59
C VAL A 103 -5.94 23.35 -31.91
N ILE A 104 -7.21 23.34 -32.31
CA ILE A 104 -7.67 22.73 -33.59
C ILE A 104 -6.98 23.41 -34.77
N ARG A 105 -6.88 24.75 -34.75
CA ARG A 105 -6.21 25.51 -35.80
C ARG A 105 -4.75 25.13 -35.96
N ILE A 106 -4.03 25.02 -34.83
CA ILE A 106 -2.60 24.65 -34.80
C ILE A 106 -2.42 23.22 -35.32
N ILE A 107 -3.21 22.27 -34.86
CA ILE A 107 -3.11 20.88 -35.30
C ILE A 107 -3.40 20.74 -36.79
N ARG A 108 -4.41 21.46 -37.32
CA ARG A 108 -4.76 21.43 -38.75
C ARG A 108 -3.72 22.10 -39.64
N ALA A 109 -2.99 23.11 -39.14
CA ALA A 109 -1.94 23.80 -39.88
C ALA A 109 -0.62 23.00 -39.91
N ALA A 110 -0.42 22.08 -38.98
CA ALA A 110 0.78 21.27 -38.90
C ALA A 110 0.83 20.21 -40.01
N LYS A 111 2.02 19.96 -40.55
CA LYS A 111 2.24 18.93 -41.59
C LYS A 111 2.44 17.54 -41.02
N THR A 112 3.00 17.47 -39.84
CA THR A 112 3.26 16.20 -39.12
C THR A 112 2.75 16.30 -37.68
N PRO A 113 2.47 15.17 -37.01
CA PRO A 113 2.13 15.18 -35.57
C PRO A 113 3.22 15.82 -34.70
N ASN A 114 4.48 15.65 -35.05
CA ASN A 114 5.61 16.24 -34.32
C ASN A 114 5.63 17.77 -34.46
N ASP A 115 5.31 18.32 -35.64
CA ASP A 115 5.17 19.76 -35.83
C ASP A 115 4.01 20.32 -34.98
N ALA A 116 2.89 19.58 -34.89
CA ALA A 116 1.79 19.98 -34.03
C ALA A 116 2.19 20.04 -32.56
N ILE A 117 2.91 19.03 -32.06
CA ILE A 117 3.44 18.99 -30.70
C ILE A 117 4.34 20.20 -30.45
N ALA A 118 5.32 20.46 -31.33
CA ALA A 118 6.24 21.58 -31.19
C ALA A 118 5.52 22.95 -31.15
N ASN A 119 4.55 23.15 -32.05
CA ASN A 119 3.76 24.38 -32.09
C ASN A 119 2.88 24.57 -30.84
N LEU A 120 2.31 23.50 -30.28
CA LEU A 120 1.55 23.54 -29.03
C LEU A 120 2.44 23.87 -27.83
N MET A 121 3.64 23.27 -27.77
CA MET A 121 4.63 23.57 -26.73
C MET A 121 5.03 25.06 -26.74
N GLU A 122 5.32 25.61 -27.92
CA GLU A 122 5.72 27.02 -28.05
C GLU A 122 4.57 27.97 -27.71
N ARG A 123 3.36 27.67 -28.19
CA ARG A 123 2.20 28.58 -28.06
C ARG A 123 1.63 28.62 -26.64
N PHE A 124 1.54 27.48 -25.97
CA PHE A 124 0.92 27.36 -24.64
C PHE A 124 1.92 27.08 -23.50
N SER A 125 3.22 27.08 -23.81
CA SER A 125 4.28 26.75 -22.84
C SER A 125 4.09 25.37 -22.18
N LEU A 126 3.57 24.40 -22.94
CA LEU A 126 3.29 23.05 -22.49
C LEU A 126 4.53 22.15 -22.56
N SER A 127 4.56 21.12 -21.75
CA SER A 127 5.56 20.07 -21.89
C SER A 127 5.28 19.17 -23.10
N GLU A 128 6.29 18.44 -23.56
CA GLU A 128 6.12 17.47 -24.65
C GLU A 128 5.05 16.42 -24.29
N ILE A 129 5.01 15.96 -23.03
CA ILE A 129 4.04 14.97 -22.55
C ILE A 129 2.62 15.51 -22.62
N GLN A 130 2.41 16.75 -22.19
CA GLN A 130 1.12 17.43 -22.28
C GLN A 130 0.69 17.62 -23.73
N SER A 131 1.58 18.14 -24.57
CA SER A 131 1.29 18.39 -26.00
C SER A 131 1.00 17.10 -26.76
N ARG A 132 1.68 16.01 -26.44
CA ARG A 132 1.40 14.68 -27.02
C ARG A 132 0.03 14.17 -26.60
N ALA A 133 -0.32 14.29 -25.30
CA ALA A 133 -1.65 13.91 -24.82
C ALA A 133 -2.77 14.71 -25.50
N ILE A 134 -2.55 15.98 -25.83
CA ILE A 134 -3.50 16.83 -26.56
C ILE A 134 -3.66 16.34 -27.99
N VAL A 135 -2.58 16.04 -28.72
CA VAL A 135 -2.65 15.54 -30.10
C VAL A 135 -3.30 14.17 -30.19
N GLU A 136 -3.14 13.32 -29.19
CA GLU A 136 -3.77 11.99 -29.09
C GLU A 136 -5.22 12.03 -28.58
N MET A 137 -5.71 13.21 -28.17
CA MET A 137 -7.06 13.37 -27.63
C MET A 137 -8.14 13.08 -28.68
N ARG A 138 -9.17 12.33 -28.29
CA ARG A 138 -10.28 11.99 -29.17
C ARG A 138 -11.28 13.14 -29.24
N LEU A 139 -11.88 13.40 -30.43
CA LEU A 139 -12.87 14.46 -30.63
C LEU A 139 -14.04 14.43 -29.63
N ARG A 140 -14.49 13.24 -29.20
CA ARG A 140 -15.57 13.13 -28.21
C ARG A 140 -15.21 13.75 -26.84
N GLN A 141 -13.93 13.91 -26.54
CA GLN A 141 -13.45 14.51 -25.28
C GLN A 141 -13.53 16.04 -25.27
N LEU A 142 -13.94 16.64 -26.41
CA LEU A 142 -14.09 18.08 -26.56
C LEU A 142 -15.52 18.58 -26.24
N THR A 143 -16.40 17.72 -25.74
CA THR A 143 -17.76 18.11 -25.35
C THR A 143 -17.75 18.81 -23.98
N GLY A 144 -18.67 19.77 -23.76
CA GLY A 144 -18.75 20.50 -22.49
C GLY A 144 -18.88 19.60 -21.26
N LEU A 145 -19.64 18.49 -21.35
CA LEU A 145 -19.76 17.51 -20.27
C LEU A 145 -18.41 16.87 -19.91
N MET A 146 -17.52 16.68 -20.89
CA MET A 146 -16.19 16.12 -20.64
C MET A 146 -15.24 17.16 -20.06
N GLN A 147 -15.43 18.45 -20.34
CA GLN A 147 -14.68 19.54 -19.70
C GLN A 147 -14.94 19.56 -18.19
N ASP A 148 -16.20 19.51 -17.77
CA ASP A 148 -16.56 19.43 -16.35
C ASP A 148 -15.95 18.20 -15.66
N GLN A 149 -15.90 17.07 -16.37
CA GLN A 149 -15.26 15.86 -15.87
C GLN A 149 -13.75 15.99 -15.72
N LEU A 150 -13.05 16.66 -16.64
CA LEU A 150 -11.61 16.93 -16.54
C LEU A 150 -11.29 17.81 -15.32
N HIS A 151 -12.07 18.85 -15.09
CA HIS A 151 -11.91 19.70 -13.92
C HIS A 151 -12.18 18.94 -12.63
N ALA A 152 -13.24 18.15 -12.56
CA ALA A 152 -13.56 17.33 -11.40
C ALA A 152 -12.46 16.28 -11.11
N GLU A 153 -11.94 15.62 -12.15
CA GLU A 153 -10.82 14.68 -12.01
C GLU A 153 -9.55 15.38 -11.52
N TYR A 154 -9.24 16.56 -12.04
CA TYR A 154 -8.08 17.34 -11.60
C TYR A 154 -8.18 17.73 -10.13
N GLU A 155 -9.34 18.22 -9.69
CA GLU A 155 -9.57 18.53 -8.27
C GLU A 155 -9.43 17.32 -7.35
N GLU A 156 -9.90 16.16 -7.79
CA GLU A 156 -9.77 14.91 -7.03
C GLU A 156 -8.30 14.47 -6.92
N VAL A 157 -7.56 14.53 -8.03
CA VAL A 157 -6.12 14.20 -8.05
C VAL A 157 -5.33 15.17 -7.18
N MET A 158 -5.66 16.47 -7.18
CA MET A 158 -5.01 17.46 -6.30
C MET A 158 -5.27 17.17 -4.81
N LYS A 159 -6.47 16.72 -4.45
CA LYS A 159 -6.78 16.27 -3.08
C LYS A 159 -5.96 15.04 -2.69
N GLN A 160 -5.77 14.10 -3.62
CA GLN A 160 -4.92 12.92 -3.40
C GLN A 160 -3.45 13.31 -3.21
N ILE A 161 -2.93 14.24 -4.01
CA ILE A 161 -1.56 14.76 -3.86
C ILE A 161 -1.38 15.38 -2.47
N ALA A 162 -2.28 16.28 -2.06
CA ALA A 162 -2.22 16.91 -0.74
C ALA A 162 -2.25 15.88 0.41
N TYR A 163 -3.08 14.85 0.29
CA TYR A 163 -3.14 13.74 1.24
C TYR A 163 -1.82 12.94 1.32
N TYR A 164 -1.20 12.62 0.17
CA TYR A 164 0.08 11.92 0.15
C TYR A 164 1.23 12.76 0.71
N GLU A 165 1.22 14.06 0.43
CA GLU A 165 2.20 15.01 0.98
C GLU A 165 2.04 15.15 2.50
N GLU A 166 0.82 15.19 3.02
CA GLU A 166 0.55 15.18 4.46
C GLU A 166 1.11 13.93 5.14
N ILE A 167 0.89 12.72 4.56
CA ILE A 167 1.46 11.47 5.08
C ILE A 167 2.99 11.52 5.12
N LEU A 168 3.63 12.03 4.05
CA LEU A 168 5.08 12.07 3.94
C LEU A 168 5.73 13.17 4.79
N SER A 169 4.98 14.22 5.16
CA SER A 169 5.48 15.31 6.02
C SER A 169 5.45 14.98 7.50
N ASN A 170 4.63 14.02 7.93
CA ASN A 170 4.53 13.57 9.31
C ASN A 170 5.60 12.51 9.60
N ASP A 171 6.67 12.91 10.28
CA ASP A 171 7.72 12.01 10.84
C ASP A 171 7.22 11.16 12.03
N GLU A 172 6.06 11.46 12.60
CA GLU A 172 5.45 10.59 13.58
C GLU A 172 5.12 9.24 12.92
N PRO A 173 5.41 8.13 13.58
CA PRO A 173 5.14 6.81 13.00
C PRO A 173 3.68 6.80 12.56
N VAL A 174 3.49 6.72 11.25
CA VAL A 174 2.20 6.70 10.55
C VAL A 174 1.22 5.99 11.46
N SER A 175 0.42 6.79 12.15
CA SER A 175 -0.31 6.33 13.31
C SER A 175 -1.11 5.10 12.92
N TYR A 176 -1.24 4.16 13.81
CA TYR A 176 -1.97 2.88 13.68
C TYR A 176 -3.30 2.99 12.93
N THR A 177 -3.89 4.18 12.88
CA THR A 177 -5.12 4.52 12.16
C THR A 177 -4.96 4.48 10.64
N HIS A 178 -3.85 4.90 10.08
CA HIS A 178 -3.62 4.83 8.62
C HIS A 178 -3.29 3.43 8.14
N LEU A 179 -2.54 2.64 8.90
CA LEU A 179 -2.32 1.22 8.62
C LEU A 179 -3.65 0.43 8.64
N ARG A 180 -4.54 0.74 9.58
CA ARG A 180 -5.84 0.07 9.73
C ARG A 180 -6.86 0.48 8.65
N ALA A 181 -6.87 1.73 8.21
CA ALA A 181 -7.78 2.22 7.18
C ALA A 181 -7.51 1.62 5.79
N HIS A 182 -6.26 1.26 5.48
CA HIS A 182 -5.91 0.59 4.23
C HIS A 182 -6.17 -0.93 4.25
N GLU A 183 -6.11 -1.59 5.40
CA GLU A 183 -6.42 -3.01 5.52
C GLU A 183 -7.94 -3.29 5.44
N THR A 184 -8.77 -2.36 5.88
CA THR A 184 -10.24 -2.48 5.81
C THR A 184 -10.84 -2.15 4.44
N LYS A 185 -10.09 -1.53 3.52
CA LYS A 185 -10.54 -1.29 2.13
C LYS A 185 -10.12 -2.38 1.14
N ALA A 186 -9.32 -3.36 1.58
CA ALA A 186 -8.79 -4.45 0.74
C ALA A 186 -9.52 -5.80 0.95
N ASN A 187 -10.63 -5.81 1.74
CA ASN A 187 -11.52 -6.97 1.91
C ASN A 187 -12.91 -6.67 1.36
#